data_94181051756c2aebcb28b9c6550bcd8e
#
_entry.id   94181051756c2aebcb28b9c6550bcd8e
#
_cell.length_a   1.000
_cell.length_b   1.000
_cell.length_c   1.000
_cell.angle_alpha   90.00
_cell.angle_beta   90.00
_cell.angle_gamma   90.00
#
_symmetry.space_group_name_H-M   'P 1'
#
loop_
_entity.id
_entity.type
_entity.pdbx_description
1 polymer ?
#
loop_
_entity_poly.entity_id
_entity_poly.type
_entity_poly.pdbx_seq_one_letter_code
_entity_poly.pdbx_strand_id
1 'polypeptide(L)'
;GVIGAYRKIHLPYPEPHWATRGTKPFIFDTPWGPVGLAICYDTYCFQELMRYYAAKGCRLYINCTALAKCHGIALGSTTLEAGCITNQIYIVSANLAGTDKYNVFWGGSSIIGPSTNFWEAEYYAGYPFTDPRAIQDKMYTATIDLALATREKFEPNPLIDGGTDFRPAIYKELYEDLLKDPKFQE
;
A
#
# COMPACT_ATOMS: atom_id res chain seq x y z
N GLY A 1 -13.16 -13.64 15.84
CA GLY A 1 -12.23 -14.71 15.50
C GLY A 1 -11.28 -14.27 14.39
N VAL A 2 -10.28 -15.09 14.05
CA VAL A 2 -9.38 -14.87 12.92
C VAL A 2 -10.15 -15.13 11.61
N ILE A 3 -10.15 -14.14 10.70
CA ILE A 3 -10.84 -14.26 9.41
C ILE A 3 -9.92 -14.69 8.27
N GLY A 4 -8.62 -14.60 8.46
CA GLY A 4 -7.62 -14.99 7.47
C GLY A 4 -6.21 -14.60 7.88
N ALA A 5 -5.25 -14.88 7.01
CA ALA A 5 -3.84 -14.53 7.21
C ALA A 5 -3.20 -14.15 5.88
N TYR A 6 -2.39 -13.09 5.89
CA TYR A 6 -1.54 -12.69 4.79
C TYR A 6 -0.09 -13.05 5.07
N ARG A 7 0.58 -13.60 4.08
CA ARG A 7 2.04 -13.78 4.10
C ARG A 7 2.66 -12.78 3.15
N LYS A 8 3.69 -12.08 3.62
CA LYS A 8 4.47 -11.13 2.82
C LYS A 8 5.00 -11.80 1.55
N ILE A 9 4.72 -11.21 0.41
CA ILE A 9 5.09 -11.77 -0.91
C ILE A 9 6.56 -11.46 -1.22
N HIS A 10 6.98 -10.22 -0.99
CA HIS A 10 8.34 -9.79 -1.29
C HIS A 10 9.15 -9.69 0.02
N LEU A 11 10.15 -10.54 0.14
CA LEU A 11 11.02 -10.58 1.33
C LEU A 11 12.32 -9.82 1.03
N PRO A 12 12.57 -8.65 1.65
CA PRO A 12 13.87 -7.99 1.56
C PRO A 12 14.94 -8.80 2.30
N TYR A 13 16.21 -8.67 1.90
CA TYR A 13 17.31 -9.22 2.66
C TYR A 13 17.36 -8.60 4.09
N PRO A 14 17.54 -9.39 5.18
CA PRO A 14 17.85 -10.84 5.21
C PRO A 14 16.62 -11.76 5.46
N GLU A 15 15.39 -11.29 5.29
CA GLU A 15 14.17 -12.07 5.58
C GLU A 15 14.11 -13.46 4.91
N PRO A 16 14.62 -13.68 3.67
CA PRO A 16 14.61 -15.01 3.06
C PRO A 16 15.37 -16.11 3.84
N HIS A 17 16.22 -15.73 4.80
CA HIS A 17 16.93 -16.72 5.62
C HIS A 17 16.05 -17.38 6.67
N TRP A 18 14.92 -16.78 7.04
CA TRP A 18 14.07 -17.27 8.13
C TRP A 18 12.57 -17.22 7.83
N ALA A 19 12.16 -16.63 6.71
CA ALA A 19 10.76 -16.50 6.31
C ALA A 19 10.50 -17.14 4.93
N THR A 20 9.30 -17.65 4.75
CA THR A 20 8.80 -18.16 3.46
C THR A 20 7.89 -17.15 2.81
N ARG A 21 8.10 -16.87 1.53
CA ARG A 21 7.29 -15.97 0.72
C ARG A 21 5.82 -16.38 0.69
N GLY A 22 4.96 -15.39 0.72
CA GLY A 22 3.56 -15.53 0.33
C GLY A 22 3.42 -15.59 -1.18
N THR A 23 2.30 -16.12 -1.64
CA THR A 23 1.99 -16.27 -3.08
C THR A 23 0.63 -15.70 -3.45
N LYS A 24 -0.09 -15.14 -2.49
CA LYS A 24 -1.48 -14.68 -2.70
C LYS A 24 -1.73 -13.34 -2.04
N PRO A 25 -2.44 -12.43 -2.71
CA PRO A 25 -2.98 -11.24 -2.08
C PRO A 25 -4.01 -11.62 -1.02
N PHE A 26 -4.32 -10.69 -0.12
CA PHE A 26 -5.34 -10.88 0.91
C PHE A 26 -6.29 -9.70 0.93
N ILE A 27 -7.56 -9.99 0.64
CA ILE A 27 -8.69 -9.06 0.73
C ILE A 27 -9.70 -9.65 1.70
N PHE A 28 -10.27 -8.83 2.55
CA PHE A 28 -11.37 -9.23 3.42
C PHE A 28 -12.52 -8.22 3.34
N ASP A 29 -13.74 -8.72 3.50
CA ASP A 29 -14.94 -7.90 3.40
C ASP A 29 -15.27 -7.23 4.73
N THR A 30 -15.75 -6.02 4.63
CA THR A 30 -16.30 -5.23 5.74
C THR A 30 -17.67 -4.67 5.35
N PRO A 31 -18.49 -4.17 6.31
CA PRO A 31 -19.74 -3.49 5.97
C PRO A 31 -19.56 -2.27 5.05
N TRP A 32 -18.36 -1.75 4.94
CA TRP A 32 -18.03 -0.58 4.10
C TRP A 32 -17.33 -0.94 2.79
N GLY A 33 -17.21 -2.23 2.49
CA GLY A 33 -16.58 -2.76 1.29
C GLY A 33 -15.30 -3.55 1.58
N PRO A 34 -14.64 -4.05 0.52
CA PRO A 34 -13.43 -4.84 0.64
C PRO A 34 -12.22 -3.99 1.09
N VAL A 35 -11.35 -4.62 1.87
CA VAL A 35 -10.11 -4.01 2.39
C VAL A 35 -8.92 -4.88 2.01
N GLY A 36 -7.88 -4.28 1.45
CA GLY A 36 -6.63 -4.95 1.09
C GLY A 36 -5.57 -4.82 2.18
N LEU A 37 -4.77 -5.87 2.39
CA LEU A 37 -3.69 -5.90 3.37
C LEU A 37 -2.36 -6.25 2.70
N ALA A 38 -1.30 -5.54 3.05
CA ALA A 38 0.07 -5.86 2.67
C ALA A 38 1.07 -5.57 3.80
N ILE A 39 2.30 -6.00 3.63
CA ILE A 39 3.32 -5.88 4.67
C ILE A 39 4.58 -5.19 4.09
N CYS A 40 4.88 -3.99 4.60
CA CYS A 40 6.16 -3.31 4.50
C CYS A 40 6.71 -3.23 3.06
N TYR A 41 7.69 -4.07 2.73
CA TYR A 41 8.36 -4.10 1.43
C TYR A 41 7.40 -4.28 0.25
N ASP A 42 6.32 -5.04 0.43
CA ASP A 42 5.22 -5.15 -0.54
C ASP A 42 4.58 -3.80 -0.90
N THR A 43 4.53 -2.89 0.08
CA THR A 43 3.93 -1.56 -0.10
C THR A 43 4.92 -0.56 -0.66
N TYR A 44 6.16 -0.58 -0.16
CA TYR A 44 7.12 0.48 -0.48
C TYR A 44 7.86 0.27 -1.80
N CYS A 45 8.05 -0.97 -2.23
CA CYS A 45 8.85 -1.27 -3.40
C CYS A 45 8.05 -1.88 -4.56
N PHE A 46 6.83 -2.35 -4.30
CA PHE A 46 5.99 -3.05 -5.28
C PHE A 46 4.58 -2.47 -5.27
N GLN A 47 4.23 -1.74 -6.32
CA GLN A 47 2.91 -1.07 -6.41
C GLN A 47 1.80 -2.03 -6.91
N GLU A 48 2.15 -3.20 -7.35
CA GLU A 48 1.26 -4.18 -7.98
C GLU A 48 0.12 -4.60 -7.06
N LEU A 49 0.42 -4.86 -5.77
CA LEU A 49 -0.60 -5.25 -4.80
C LEU A 49 -1.61 -4.13 -4.53
N MET A 50 -1.11 -2.91 -4.31
CA MET A 50 -1.99 -1.78 -4.05
C MET A 50 -2.91 -1.51 -5.25
N ARG A 51 -2.35 -1.57 -6.45
CA ARG A 51 -3.10 -1.41 -7.71
C ARG A 51 -4.12 -2.53 -7.91
N TYR A 52 -3.73 -3.77 -7.63
CA TYR A 52 -4.64 -4.91 -7.67
C TYR A 52 -5.81 -4.74 -6.70
N TYR A 53 -5.55 -4.33 -5.46
CA TYR A 53 -6.60 -4.11 -4.47
C TYR A 53 -7.54 -2.99 -4.88
N ALA A 54 -7.02 -1.86 -5.38
CA ALA A 54 -7.84 -0.78 -5.91
C ALA A 54 -8.74 -1.25 -7.06
N ALA A 55 -8.20 -2.04 -7.99
CA ALA A 55 -8.95 -2.64 -9.10
C ALA A 55 -10.01 -3.63 -8.61
N LYS A 56 -9.78 -4.33 -7.49
CA LYS A 56 -10.74 -5.24 -6.84
C LYS A 56 -11.80 -4.54 -5.98
N GLY A 57 -11.84 -3.23 -5.98
CA GLY A 57 -12.86 -2.46 -5.27
C GLY A 57 -12.44 -1.96 -3.88
N CYS A 58 -11.23 -2.26 -3.43
CA CYS A 58 -10.77 -1.79 -2.13
C CYS A 58 -10.60 -0.27 -2.14
N ARG A 59 -11.31 0.41 -1.23
CA ARG A 59 -11.15 1.84 -0.94
C ARG A 59 -10.19 2.10 0.19
N LEU A 60 -9.85 1.06 0.92
CA LEU A 60 -8.94 1.08 2.06
C LEU A 60 -7.85 0.03 1.88
N TYR A 61 -6.62 0.44 2.09
CA TYR A 61 -5.42 -0.38 2.06
C TYR A 61 -4.72 -0.31 3.41
N ILE A 62 -4.36 -1.45 3.98
CA ILE A 62 -3.67 -1.54 5.27
C ILE A 62 -2.23 -1.98 5.03
N ASN A 63 -1.29 -1.24 5.60
CA ASN A 63 0.14 -1.56 5.60
C ASN A 63 0.64 -1.73 7.03
N CYS A 64 1.15 -2.90 7.35
CA CYS A 64 1.86 -3.15 8.60
C CYS A 64 3.36 -3.18 8.32
N THR A 65 4.15 -2.40 9.04
CA THR A 65 5.54 -2.21 8.66
C THR A 65 6.48 -1.99 9.85
N ALA A 66 7.76 -2.27 9.62
CA ALA A 66 8.88 -1.95 10.50
C ALA A 66 9.96 -1.25 9.65
N LEU A 67 9.65 -0.06 9.13
CA LEU A 67 10.57 0.71 8.29
C LEU A 67 11.62 1.39 9.17
N ALA A 68 12.86 0.91 9.06
CA ALA A 68 13.99 1.47 9.80
C ALA A 68 14.55 2.71 9.10
N LYS A 69 15.20 3.58 9.88
CA LYS A 69 15.81 4.84 9.39
C LYS A 69 16.90 4.63 8.34
N CYS A 70 17.55 3.46 8.33
CA CYS A 70 18.55 3.13 7.32
C CYS A 70 18.00 3.06 5.88
N HIS A 71 16.69 2.87 5.71
CA HIS A 71 16.06 2.82 4.38
C HIS A 71 15.76 4.19 3.76
N GLY A 72 16.03 5.26 4.50
CA GLY A 72 15.76 6.62 4.04
C GLY A 72 14.30 7.05 4.15
N ILE A 73 14.13 8.33 4.41
CA ILE A 73 12.83 8.93 4.70
C ILE A 73 11.92 9.00 3.46
N ALA A 74 12.53 9.22 2.29
CA ALA A 74 11.80 9.40 1.04
C ALA A 74 11.03 8.12 0.63
N LEU A 75 11.59 6.95 0.91
CA LEU A 75 10.92 5.69 0.60
C LEU A 75 9.55 5.60 1.28
N GLY A 76 9.47 5.97 2.56
CA GLY A 76 8.21 5.91 3.30
C GLY A 76 7.18 6.92 2.81
N SER A 77 7.51 8.21 2.86
CA SER A 77 6.55 9.27 2.55
C SER A 77 6.15 9.27 1.07
N THR A 78 7.12 9.29 0.16
CA THR A 78 6.85 9.40 -1.27
C THR A 78 6.01 8.23 -1.79
N THR A 79 6.30 7.01 -1.35
CA THR A 79 5.58 5.83 -1.83
C THR A 79 4.13 5.78 -1.34
N LEU A 80 3.88 6.13 -0.08
CA LEU A 80 2.52 6.15 0.45
C LEU A 80 1.68 7.25 -0.21
N GLU A 81 2.21 8.44 -0.33
CA GLU A 81 1.53 9.56 -1.00
C GLU A 81 1.26 9.26 -2.48
N ALA A 82 2.27 8.78 -3.21
CA ALA A 82 2.10 8.37 -4.60
C ALA A 82 1.07 7.24 -4.75
N GLY A 83 1.10 6.26 -3.85
CA GLY A 83 0.13 5.18 -3.81
C GLY A 83 -1.30 5.66 -3.60
N CYS A 84 -1.50 6.61 -2.67
CA CYS A 84 -2.78 7.25 -2.44
C CYS A 84 -3.27 8.02 -3.68
N ILE A 85 -2.45 8.91 -4.24
CA ILE A 85 -2.80 9.76 -5.38
C ILE A 85 -3.09 8.93 -6.63
N THR A 86 -2.22 7.96 -6.94
CA THR A 86 -2.32 7.21 -8.20
C THR A 86 -3.43 6.16 -8.20
N ASN A 87 -3.87 5.68 -7.03
CA ASN A 87 -4.94 4.70 -6.92
C ASN A 87 -6.25 5.27 -6.38
N GLN A 88 -6.24 6.51 -5.86
CA GLN A 88 -7.41 7.18 -5.25
C GLN A 88 -8.07 6.33 -4.16
N ILE A 89 -7.25 5.90 -3.19
CA ILE A 89 -7.65 5.07 -2.04
C ILE A 89 -7.08 5.62 -0.75
N TYR A 90 -7.68 5.24 0.38
CA TYR A 90 -7.09 5.47 1.70
C TYR A 90 -6.02 4.43 2.02
N ILE A 91 -4.96 4.86 2.69
CA ILE A 91 -3.89 4.00 3.20
C ILE A 91 -3.79 4.20 4.71
N VAL A 92 -3.96 3.11 5.46
CA VAL A 92 -3.67 3.04 6.89
C VAL A 92 -2.33 2.33 7.05
N SER A 93 -1.31 3.08 7.43
CA SER A 93 0.03 2.54 7.64
C SER A 93 0.39 2.56 9.12
N ALA A 94 0.62 1.38 9.68
CA ALA A 94 1.11 1.20 11.04
C ALA A 94 2.59 0.83 10.99
N ASN A 95 3.46 1.72 11.45
CA ASN A 95 4.90 1.51 11.47
C ASN A 95 5.45 1.45 12.90
N LEU A 96 6.42 0.58 13.10
CA LEU A 96 7.16 0.47 14.34
C LEU A 96 7.89 1.79 14.66
N ALA A 97 7.84 2.20 15.91
CA ALA A 97 8.57 3.35 16.44
C ALA A 97 9.59 2.90 17.49
N GLY A 98 10.59 3.74 17.73
CA GLY A 98 11.62 3.49 18.76
C GLY A 98 12.83 2.75 18.23
N THR A 99 13.51 2.02 19.10
CA THR A 99 14.80 1.41 18.79
C THR A 99 14.82 -0.04 19.29
N ASP A 100 15.27 -0.97 18.48
CA ASP A 100 15.66 -2.31 18.89
C ASP A 100 17.20 -2.40 19.03
N LYS A 101 17.73 -3.63 19.12
CA LYS A 101 19.17 -3.85 19.25
C LYS A 101 20.00 -3.32 18.09
N TYR A 102 19.43 -3.25 16.88
CA TYR A 102 20.15 -3.00 15.62
C TYR A 102 19.60 -1.82 14.85
N ASN A 103 18.33 -1.46 15.04
CA ASN A 103 17.62 -0.51 14.20
C ASN A 103 16.99 0.61 15.01
N VAL A 104 16.89 1.77 14.39
CA VAL A 104 16.02 2.87 14.81
C VAL A 104 14.90 2.95 13.79
N PHE A 105 13.66 2.92 14.24
CA PHE A 105 12.48 2.95 13.39
C PHE A 105 11.91 4.37 13.29
N TRP A 106 11.30 4.65 12.13
CA TRP A 106 10.79 5.99 11.84
C TRP A 106 9.56 6.38 12.67
N GLY A 107 8.78 5.43 13.19
CA GLY A 107 7.41 5.74 13.52
C GLY A 107 6.64 6.08 12.25
N GLY A 108 6.00 7.24 12.20
CA GLY A 108 5.30 7.68 10.98
C GLY A 108 4.05 6.87 10.64
N SER A 109 3.44 6.23 11.65
CA SER A 109 2.11 5.66 11.49
C SER A 109 1.14 6.75 11.09
N SER A 110 0.32 6.48 10.07
CA SER A 110 -0.56 7.50 9.51
C SER A 110 -1.81 6.90 8.85
N ILE A 111 -2.81 7.73 8.71
CA ILE A 111 -3.99 7.51 7.88
C ILE A 111 -3.95 8.61 6.82
N ILE A 112 -3.67 8.24 5.58
CA ILE A 112 -3.64 9.14 4.44
C ILE A 112 -4.71 8.75 3.44
N GLY A 113 -5.18 9.70 2.67
CA GLY A 113 -6.25 9.43 1.71
C GLY A 113 -6.36 10.54 0.66
N PRO A 114 -7.27 10.38 -0.29
CA PRO A 114 -7.59 11.42 -1.24
C PRO A 114 -8.06 12.67 -0.55
N SER A 115 -7.64 13.82 -1.05
CA SER A 115 -8.17 15.11 -0.65
C SER A 115 -9.26 15.57 -1.63
N THR A 116 -9.90 16.69 -1.33
CA THR A 116 -10.81 17.36 -2.28
C THR A 116 -10.06 17.90 -3.51
N ASN A 117 -8.74 18.08 -3.41
CA ASN A 117 -7.87 18.27 -4.57
C ASN A 117 -7.40 16.91 -5.08
N PHE A 118 -7.88 16.53 -6.24
CA PHE A 118 -7.69 15.22 -6.85
C PHE A 118 -6.21 14.73 -6.91
N TRP A 119 -5.27 15.64 -7.02
CA TRP A 119 -3.84 15.32 -7.19
C TRP A 119 -3.03 15.40 -5.89
N GLU A 120 -3.69 15.51 -4.76
CA GLU A 120 -3.06 15.63 -3.45
C GLU A 120 -3.48 14.50 -2.51
N ALA A 121 -2.56 14.08 -1.66
CA ALA A 121 -2.85 13.21 -0.53
C ALA A 121 -3.00 14.05 0.74
N GLU A 122 -3.97 13.71 1.58
CA GLU A 122 -4.22 14.33 2.87
C GLU A 122 -3.90 13.38 4.01
N TYR A 123 -3.26 13.91 5.06
CA TYR A 123 -3.02 13.19 6.30
C TYR A 123 -4.20 13.41 7.26
N TYR A 124 -5.12 12.46 7.29
CA TYR A 124 -6.28 12.46 8.19
C TYR A 124 -5.88 12.22 9.64
N ALA A 125 -4.78 11.47 9.86
CA ALA A 125 -4.15 11.30 11.16
C ALA A 125 -2.68 10.92 10.97
N GLY A 126 -1.85 11.23 11.97
CA GLY A 126 -0.40 11.07 11.86
C GLY A 126 0.25 12.22 11.08
N TYR A 127 1.48 12.00 10.65
CA TYR A 127 2.31 13.02 10.00
C TYR A 127 3.18 12.40 8.91
N PRO A 128 3.57 13.17 7.87
CA PRO A 128 4.60 12.76 6.94
C PRO A 128 5.89 12.34 7.67
N PHE A 129 6.61 11.37 7.13
CA PHE A 129 7.90 10.94 7.72
C PHE A 129 8.92 12.07 7.84
N THR A 130 8.78 13.13 7.06
CA THR A 130 9.63 14.33 7.12
C THR A 130 9.31 15.24 8.32
N ASP A 131 8.15 15.07 8.93
CA ASP A 131 7.74 15.87 10.09
C ASP A 131 8.35 15.26 11.37
N PRO A 132 9.03 16.07 12.22
CA PRO A 132 9.59 15.59 13.48
C PRO A 132 8.58 14.93 14.42
N ARG A 133 7.29 15.27 14.30
CA ARG A 133 6.20 14.68 15.08
C ARG A 133 5.84 13.25 14.64
N ALA A 134 6.32 12.80 13.48
CA ALA A 134 6.10 11.45 13.01
C ALA A 134 6.77 10.39 13.91
N ILE A 135 7.87 10.74 14.57
CA ILE A 135 8.64 9.84 15.44
C ILE A 135 7.95 9.74 16.80
N GLN A 136 6.79 9.10 16.85
CA GLN A 136 6.04 8.91 18.09
C GLN A 136 5.49 7.48 18.17
N ASP A 137 5.58 6.92 19.36
CA ASP A 137 4.83 5.71 19.73
C ASP A 137 3.42 6.14 20.14
N LYS A 138 2.51 6.18 19.15
CA LYS A 138 1.15 6.70 19.33
C LYS A 138 0.15 5.97 18.45
N MET A 139 -1.02 5.77 18.99
CA MET A 139 -2.20 5.33 18.23
C MET A 139 -2.88 6.55 17.59
N TYR A 140 -3.19 6.41 16.30
CA TYR A 140 -3.93 7.43 15.52
C TYR A 140 -5.29 6.91 15.12
N THR A 141 -6.28 7.79 15.14
CA THR A 141 -7.65 7.52 14.66
C THR A 141 -8.15 8.67 13.82
N ALA A 142 -8.96 8.36 12.81
CA ALA A 142 -9.64 9.37 11.99
C ALA A 142 -11.01 8.86 11.55
N THR A 143 -11.92 9.78 11.31
CA THR A 143 -13.12 9.53 10.52
C THR A 143 -12.83 9.90 9.08
N ILE A 144 -13.11 8.98 8.15
CA ILE A 144 -12.84 9.17 6.74
C ILE A 144 -14.13 9.04 5.92
N ASP A 145 -14.23 9.80 4.83
CA ASP A 145 -15.30 9.66 3.86
C ASP A 145 -14.85 8.78 2.70
N LEU A 146 -15.34 7.55 2.65
CA LEU A 146 -15.00 6.61 1.59
C LEU A 146 -15.47 7.04 0.19
N ALA A 147 -16.36 8.04 0.08
CA ALA A 147 -16.75 8.57 -1.22
C ALA A 147 -15.60 9.30 -1.92
N LEU A 148 -14.65 9.86 -1.18
CA LEU A 148 -13.45 10.47 -1.74
C LEU A 148 -12.50 9.46 -2.38
N ALA A 149 -12.55 8.19 -1.96
CA ALA A 149 -11.79 7.12 -2.60
C ALA A 149 -12.49 6.65 -3.89
N THR A 150 -12.44 7.48 -4.92
CA THR A 150 -13.18 7.29 -6.17
C THR A 150 -12.66 6.12 -6.98
N ARG A 151 -11.35 5.83 -6.91
CA ARG A 151 -10.69 4.80 -7.72
C ARG A 151 -10.99 4.95 -9.21
N GLU A 152 -11.19 6.16 -9.71
CA GLU A 152 -11.76 6.44 -11.04
C GLU A 152 -11.06 5.74 -12.20
N LYS A 153 -9.72 5.52 -12.08
CA LYS A 153 -8.95 4.82 -13.13
C LYS A 153 -9.34 3.34 -13.30
N PHE A 154 -10.05 2.78 -12.30
CA PHE A 154 -10.53 1.40 -12.26
C PHE A 154 -12.04 1.30 -12.46
N GLU A 155 -12.73 2.44 -12.54
CA GLU A 155 -14.16 2.50 -12.77
C GLU A 155 -14.45 2.71 -14.27
N PRO A 156 -15.65 2.35 -14.75
CA PRO A 156 -16.04 2.58 -16.12
C PRO A 156 -15.92 4.06 -16.52
N ASN A 157 -15.17 4.32 -17.56
CA ASN A 157 -15.00 5.66 -18.12
C ASN A 157 -15.96 5.84 -19.30
N PRO A 158 -16.95 6.76 -19.24
CA PRO A 158 -17.93 6.95 -20.30
C PRO A 158 -17.29 7.42 -21.62
N LEU A 159 -16.07 7.94 -21.60
CA LEU A 159 -15.33 8.34 -22.79
C LEU A 159 -14.65 7.16 -23.51
N ILE A 160 -14.68 5.96 -22.94
CA ILE A 160 -14.05 4.73 -23.46
C ILE A 160 -15.09 3.61 -23.58
N ASP A 161 -16.30 3.90 -24.02
CA ASP A 161 -17.39 2.93 -24.25
C ASP A 161 -17.56 1.90 -23.11
N GLY A 162 -17.47 2.37 -21.85
CA GLY A 162 -17.59 1.53 -20.65
C GLY A 162 -16.31 0.77 -20.26
N GLY A 163 -15.21 0.98 -20.97
CA GLY A 163 -13.89 0.50 -20.53
C GLY A 163 -13.33 1.31 -19.36
N THR A 164 -12.21 0.86 -18.83
CA THR A 164 -11.47 1.57 -17.76
C THR A 164 -10.14 2.07 -18.31
N ASP A 165 -9.56 3.10 -17.66
CA ASP A 165 -8.19 3.54 -17.98
C ASP A 165 -7.16 2.47 -17.61
N PHE A 166 -7.46 1.62 -16.64
CA PHE A 166 -6.62 0.50 -16.25
C PHE A 166 -6.71 -0.64 -17.27
N ARG A 167 -5.57 -1.05 -17.82
CA ARG A 167 -5.46 -1.97 -18.96
C ARG A 167 -4.79 -3.30 -18.58
N PRO A 168 -5.42 -4.18 -17.77
CA PRO A 168 -4.81 -5.40 -17.24
C PRO A 168 -4.38 -6.39 -18.36
N ALA A 169 -5.05 -6.41 -19.50
CA ALA A 169 -4.65 -7.25 -20.63
C ALA A 169 -3.25 -6.89 -21.16
N ILE A 170 -2.94 -5.59 -21.25
CA ILE A 170 -1.62 -5.13 -21.69
C ILE A 170 -0.55 -5.50 -20.63
N TYR A 171 -0.85 -5.31 -19.35
CA TYR A 171 0.10 -5.66 -18.29
C TYR A 171 0.36 -7.17 -18.23
N LYS A 172 -0.64 -7.99 -18.51
CA LYS A 172 -0.47 -9.43 -18.64
C LYS A 172 0.56 -9.77 -19.72
N GLU A 173 0.45 -9.18 -20.92
CA GLU A 173 1.39 -9.40 -22.01
C GLU A 173 2.81 -8.96 -21.63
N LEU A 174 2.96 -7.82 -20.96
CA LEU A 174 4.27 -7.34 -20.48
C LEU A 174 4.91 -8.31 -19.48
N TYR A 175 4.14 -8.80 -18.51
CA TYR A 175 4.64 -9.78 -17.54
C TYR A 175 4.92 -11.14 -18.17
N GLU A 176 4.11 -11.61 -19.13
CA GLU A 176 4.39 -12.83 -19.89
C GLU A 176 5.68 -12.72 -20.71
N ASP A 177 5.99 -11.52 -21.21
CA ASP A 177 7.26 -11.27 -21.89
C ASP A 177 8.45 -11.35 -20.92
N LEU A 178 8.34 -10.73 -19.74
CA LEU A 178 9.36 -10.81 -18.68
C LEU A 178 9.63 -12.25 -18.23
N LEU A 179 8.60 -13.10 -18.16
CA LEU A 179 8.74 -14.52 -17.77
C LEU A 179 9.52 -15.37 -18.78
N LYS A 180 9.82 -14.85 -19.98
CA LYS A 180 10.76 -15.51 -20.92
C LYS A 180 12.20 -15.42 -20.45
N ASP A 181 12.55 -14.46 -19.59
CA ASP A 181 13.88 -14.35 -19.00
C ASP A 181 13.99 -15.30 -17.78
N PRO A 182 14.93 -16.24 -17.77
CA PRO A 182 15.08 -17.23 -16.70
C PRO A 182 15.19 -16.64 -15.28
N LYS A 183 15.68 -15.41 -15.13
CA LYS A 183 15.82 -14.76 -13.82
C LYS A 183 14.48 -14.43 -13.15
N PHE A 184 13.38 -14.39 -13.92
CA PHE A 184 12.02 -14.14 -13.42
C PHE A 184 11.17 -15.41 -13.33
N GLN A 185 11.72 -16.57 -13.67
CA GLN A 185 11.06 -17.87 -13.51
C GLN A 185 11.35 -18.37 -12.09
N GLU A 186 10.33 -18.47 -11.25
CA GLU A 186 10.41 -19.03 -9.87
C GLU A 186 10.28 -20.56 -9.88
#